data_159762690cf06009d7fb38ca91785f89
#
_entry.id   159762690cf06009d7fb38ca91785f89
#
_cell.length_a   1.000
_cell.length_b   1.000
_cell.length_c   1.000
_cell.angle_alpha   90.00
_cell.angle_beta   90.00
_cell.angle_gamma   90.00
#
_symmetry.space_group_name_H-M   'P 1'
#
loop_
_entity.id
_entity.type
_entity.pdbx_description
1 polymer ?
#
loop_
_entity_poly.entity_id
_entity_poly.type
_entity_poly.pdbx_seq_one_letter_code
_entity_poly.pdbx_strand_id
1 'polypeptide(L)'
;MIWFLLLLSLLFAGVDFLFYRVRMRRHSERLRRAFVWFAVFSDALPIVVVLLLKAVPDNTTGWMQAAQWFTFVFLLLIGCRYGYYFGLLFDRHRSFSRVGALFAVGCAVWLVWGAAWGRQALRVNEVEIRTAALPAAFDGFRIVQFSDLHIGTLVRPEREMNRLVDTINALRPDLVVFSGDLVNVRSTELTSDVLAILGRLRAPYGVISTLGNHDVGLYIKDTVALPRAENNRQVIDRQRKIGWRMLLDSILYLR
;
A
#
# COMPACT_ATOMS: atom_id res chain seq x y z
N MET A 1 11.82 -13.76 5.81
CA MET A 1 11.96 -12.44 5.16
C MET A 1 13.42 -12.05 4.90
N ILE A 2 14.34 -11.98 5.90
CA ILE A 2 15.74 -11.57 5.69
C ILE A 2 16.46 -12.48 4.69
N TRP A 3 16.36 -13.78 4.82
CA TRP A 3 16.97 -14.74 3.88
C TRP A 3 16.51 -14.57 2.44
N PHE A 4 15.22 -14.24 2.24
CA PHE A 4 14.68 -13.94 0.92
C PHE A 4 15.30 -12.67 0.32
N LEU A 5 15.45 -11.62 1.13
CA LEU A 5 16.08 -10.36 0.69
C LEU A 5 17.57 -10.53 0.39
N LEU A 6 18.27 -11.34 1.19
CA LEU A 6 19.67 -11.67 0.91
C LEU A 6 19.82 -12.45 -0.39
N LEU A 7 18.97 -13.45 -0.63
CA LEU A 7 18.95 -14.20 -1.90
C LEU A 7 18.66 -13.28 -3.08
N LEU A 8 17.71 -12.38 -2.94
CA LEU A 8 17.36 -11.40 -3.97
C LEU A 8 18.51 -10.45 -4.26
N SER A 9 19.18 -9.93 -3.22
CA SER A 9 20.35 -9.05 -3.38
C SER A 9 21.53 -9.79 -4.03
N LEU A 10 21.75 -11.06 -3.69
CA LEU A 10 22.77 -11.89 -4.35
C LEU A 10 22.44 -12.15 -5.82
N LEU A 11 21.18 -12.40 -6.15
CA LEU A 11 20.74 -12.55 -7.52
C LEU A 11 21.01 -11.26 -8.32
N PHE A 12 20.64 -10.11 -7.79
CA PHE A 12 20.89 -8.81 -8.41
C PHE A 12 22.39 -8.57 -8.60
N ALA A 13 23.19 -8.78 -7.55
CA ALA A 13 24.64 -8.65 -7.65
C ALA A 13 25.25 -9.58 -8.71
N GLY A 14 24.73 -10.80 -8.88
CA GLY A 14 25.16 -11.73 -9.92
C GLY A 14 24.87 -11.21 -11.32
N VAL A 15 23.67 -10.67 -11.57
CA VAL A 15 23.30 -10.08 -12.85
C VAL A 15 24.13 -8.83 -13.13
N ASP A 16 24.35 -7.96 -12.15
CA ASP A 16 25.17 -6.76 -12.28
C ASP A 16 26.64 -7.10 -12.55
N PHE A 17 27.16 -8.13 -11.89
CA PHE A 17 28.49 -8.63 -12.17
C PHE A 17 28.63 -9.15 -13.61
N LEU A 18 27.64 -9.88 -14.10
CA LEU A 18 27.61 -10.33 -15.48
C LEU A 18 27.56 -9.14 -16.45
N PHE A 19 26.69 -8.16 -16.19
CA PHE A 19 26.62 -6.92 -16.97
C PHE A 19 27.95 -6.16 -16.94
N TYR A 20 28.57 -6.03 -15.78
CA TYR A 20 29.87 -5.40 -15.63
C TYR A 20 30.91 -6.12 -16.50
N ARG A 21 31.01 -7.45 -16.43
CA ARG A 21 31.95 -8.23 -17.22
C ARG A 21 31.75 -8.09 -18.72
N VAL A 22 30.50 -8.11 -19.16
CA VAL A 22 30.18 -8.12 -20.60
C VAL A 22 30.25 -6.73 -21.23
N ARG A 23 29.81 -5.72 -20.51
CA ARG A 23 29.62 -4.35 -21.05
C ARG A 23 30.52 -3.30 -20.43
N MET A 24 30.59 -3.22 -19.11
CA MET A 24 31.24 -2.12 -18.43
C MET A 24 32.78 -2.16 -18.48
N ARG A 25 33.39 -3.31 -18.65
CA ARG A 25 34.85 -3.46 -18.73
C ARG A 25 35.50 -2.60 -19.83
N ARG A 26 34.75 -2.26 -20.87
CA ARG A 26 35.23 -1.49 -22.03
C ARG A 26 35.10 0.04 -21.84
N HIS A 27 34.51 0.48 -20.76
CA HIS A 27 34.32 1.89 -20.44
C HIS A 27 35.43 2.45 -19.56
N SER A 28 35.48 3.79 -19.41
CA SER A 28 36.44 4.48 -18.56
C SER A 28 36.39 4.00 -17.10
N GLU A 29 37.47 4.12 -16.40
CA GLU A 29 37.58 3.71 -15.00
C GLU A 29 36.56 4.44 -14.12
N ARG A 30 36.34 5.74 -14.36
CA ARG A 30 35.36 6.54 -13.64
C ARG A 30 33.95 5.97 -13.79
N LEU A 31 33.53 5.61 -15.01
CA LEU A 31 32.22 5.06 -15.28
C LEU A 31 32.06 3.66 -14.65
N ARG A 32 33.11 2.83 -14.71
CA ARG A 32 33.10 1.50 -14.05
C ARG A 32 32.92 1.62 -12.54
N ARG A 33 33.68 2.52 -11.90
CA ARG A 33 33.56 2.77 -10.45
C ARG A 33 32.17 3.29 -10.10
N ALA A 34 31.66 4.27 -10.84
CA ALA A 34 30.30 4.81 -10.62
C ALA A 34 29.22 3.72 -10.73
N PHE A 35 29.33 2.85 -11.73
CA PHE A 35 28.41 1.72 -11.90
C PHE A 35 28.46 0.76 -10.69
N VAL A 36 29.65 0.35 -10.26
CA VAL A 36 29.82 -0.56 -9.12
C VAL A 36 29.21 0.02 -7.85
N TRP A 37 29.52 1.29 -7.54
CA TRP A 37 28.95 1.95 -6.36
C TRP A 37 27.42 2.07 -6.45
N PHE A 38 26.90 2.39 -7.61
CA PHE A 38 25.46 2.47 -7.84
C PHE A 38 24.79 1.08 -7.65
N ALA A 39 25.36 0.03 -8.20
CA ALA A 39 24.87 -1.33 -8.05
C ALA A 39 24.89 -1.78 -6.58
N VAL A 40 26.02 -1.64 -5.91
CA VAL A 40 26.17 -2.01 -4.49
C VAL A 40 25.17 -1.23 -3.62
N PHE A 41 25.07 0.09 -3.83
CA PHE A 41 24.12 0.92 -3.08
C PHE A 41 22.67 0.46 -3.28
N SER A 42 22.25 0.30 -4.53
CA SER A 42 20.85 -0.08 -4.83
C SER A 42 20.52 -1.49 -4.38
N ASP A 43 21.46 -2.45 -4.49
CA ASP A 43 21.22 -3.83 -4.08
C ASP A 43 21.26 -4.02 -2.56
N ALA A 44 21.99 -3.17 -1.84
CA ALA A 44 22.02 -3.16 -0.38
C ALA A 44 20.79 -2.47 0.26
N LEU A 45 20.09 -1.61 -0.49
CA LEU A 45 19.01 -0.77 0.03
C LEU A 45 17.93 -1.55 0.77
N PRO A 46 17.39 -2.68 0.26
CA PRO A 46 16.36 -3.46 0.97
C PRO A 46 16.84 -3.99 2.32
N ILE A 47 18.11 -4.42 2.39
CA ILE A 47 18.71 -4.94 3.62
C ILE A 47 18.84 -3.81 4.64
N VAL A 48 19.34 -2.66 4.21
CA VAL A 48 19.50 -1.47 5.07
C VAL A 48 18.14 -1.03 5.61
N VAL A 49 17.11 -0.96 4.77
CA VAL A 49 15.73 -0.58 5.20
C VAL A 49 15.21 -1.55 6.25
N VAL A 50 15.35 -2.87 6.05
CA VAL A 50 14.89 -3.86 7.03
C VAL A 50 15.65 -3.76 8.35
N LEU A 51 16.97 -3.53 8.31
CA LEU A 51 17.76 -3.35 9.52
C LEU A 51 17.37 -2.08 10.28
N LEU A 52 17.17 -0.97 9.57
CA LEU A 52 16.68 0.28 10.16
C LEU A 52 15.30 0.11 10.79
N LEU A 53 14.36 -0.51 10.07
CA LEU A 53 13.03 -0.78 10.61
C LEU A 53 13.05 -1.70 11.84
N LYS A 54 14.00 -2.63 11.92
CA LYS A 54 14.19 -3.47 13.12
C LYS A 54 14.77 -2.70 14.28
N ALA A 55 15.69 -1.77 14.01
CA ALA A 55 16.34 -0.96 15.03
C ALA A 55 15.43 0.13 15.63
N VAL A 56 14.41 0.56 14.88
CA VAL A 56 13.42 1.54 15.35
C VAL A 56 12.61 0.95 16.50
N PRO A 57 12.56 1.59 17.68
CA PRO A 57 11.88 1.06 18.87
C PRO A 57 10.37 0.98 18.66
N ASP A 58 9.80 1.91 17.89
CA ASP A 58 8.37 1.91 17.56
C ASP A 58 8.11 2.22 16.08
N ASN A 59 7.11 1.58 15.53
CA ASN A 59 6.69 1.73 14.13
C ASN A 59 5.58 2.78 13.99
N THR A 60 5.89 4.03 14.29
CA THR A 60 4.98 5.15 14.04
C THR A 60 4.68 5.33 12.55
N THR A 61 3.59 6.03 12.24
CA THR A 61 3.17 6.33 10.87
C THR A 61 4.30 6.93 10.02
N GLY A 62 5.07 7.86 10.59
CA GLY A 62 6.19 8.50 9.89
C GLY A 62 7.29 7.50 9.48
N TRP A 63 7.65 6.56 10.34
CA TRP A 63 8.61 5.50 10.00
C TRP A 63 8.09 4.54 8.94
N MET A 64 6.80 4.21 9.01
CA MET A 64 6.18 3.35 8.00
C MET A 64 6.12 4.03 6.63
N GLN A 65 5.77 5.32 6.59
CA GLN A 65 5.79 6.10 5.35
C GLN A 65 7.21 6.25 4.79
N ALA A 66 8.21 6.51 5.64
CA ALA A 66 9.60 6.53 5.22
C ALA A 66 10.02 5.20 4.57
N ALA A 67 9.66 4.06 5.18
CA ALA A 67 9.95 2.74 4.62
C ALA A 67 9.27 2.52 3.25
N GLN A 68 8.04 3.00 3.06
CA GLN A 68 7.35 2.95 1.76
C GLN A 68 8.08 3.77 0.69
N TRP A 69 8.54 4.98 1.03
CA TRP A 69 9.32 5.82 0.11
C TRP A 69 10.65 5.17 -0.26
N PHE A 70 11.38 4.61 0.71
CA PHE A 70 12.60 3.86 0.43
C PHE A 70 12.34 2.65 -0.48
N THR A 71 11.26 1.91 -0.24
CA THR A 71 10.86 0.79 -1.09
C THR A 71 10.54 1.26 -2.50
N PHE A 72 9.83 2.38 -2.65
CA PHE A 72 9.52 2.96 -3.96
C PHE A 72 10.80 3.37 -4.72
N VAL A 73 11.72 4.07 -4.05
CA VAL A 73 13.03 4.45 -4.64
C VAL A 73 13.80 3.21 -5.06
N PHE A 74 13.85 2.17 -4.22
CA PHE A 74 14.48 0.90 -4.57
C PHE A 74 13.86 0.30 -5.83
N LEU A 75 12.54 0.18 -5.89
CA LEU A 75 11.84 -0.37 -7.06
C LEU A 75 12.10 0.47 -8.32
N LEU A 76 12.17 1.79 -8.19
CA LEU A 76 12.48 2.69 -9.30
C LEU A 76 13.91 2.45 -9.83
N LEU A 77 14.89 2.37 -8.94
CA LEU A 77 16.30 2.13 -9.31
C LEU A 77 16.48 0.77 -9.99
N ILE A 78 15.90 -0.27 -9.39
CA ILE A 78 15.95 -1.63 -9.90
C ILE A 78 15.17 -1.73 -11.22
N GLY A 79 13.95 -1.22 -11.29
CA GLY A 79 13.10 -1.28 -12.47
C GLY A 79 13.75 -0.61 -13.68
N CYS A 80 14.31 0.59 -13.50
CA CYS A 80 15.02 1.29 -14.58
C CYS A 80 16.28 0.53 -15.02
N ARG A 81 17.06 0.01 -14.08
CA ARG A 81 18.30 -0.73 -14.38
C ARG A 81 18.01 -2.01 -15.13
N TYR A 82 17.08 -2.81 -14.65
CA TYR A 82 16.75 -4.08 -15.30
C TYR A 82 15.93 -3.88 -16.58
N GLY A 83 15.11 -2.83 -16.66
CA GLY A 83 14.52 -2.39 -17.91
C GLY A 83 15.58 -2.10 -18.98
N TYR A 84 16.65 -1.38 -18.59
CA TYR A 84 17.78 -1.14 -19.48
C TYR A 84 18.46 -2.46 -19.92
N TYR A 85 18.72 -3.38 -18.98
CA TYR A 85 19.32 -4.68 -19.30
C TYR A 85 18.44 -5.52 -20.24
N PHE A 86 17.13 -5.52 -20.00
CA PHE A 86 16.19 -6.20 -20.89
C PHE A 86 16.22 -5.64 -22.30
N GLY A 87 16.22 -4.31 -22.44
CA GLY A 87 16.30 -3.65 -23.75
C GLY A 87 17.60 -3.96 -24.51
N LEU A 88 18.70 -4.30 -23.80
CA LEU A 88 19.94 -4.73 -24.45
C LEU A 88 19.82 -6.05 -25.21
N LEU A 89 18.82 -6.87 -24.94
CA LEU A 89 18.56 -8.10 -25.70
C LEU A 89 18.23 -7.78 -27.16
N PHE A 90 17.67 -6.59 -27.40
CA PHE A 90 17.27 -6.13 -28.74
C PHE A 90 18.29 -5.21 -29.42
N ASP A 91 19.31 -4.72 -28.69
CA ASP A 91 20.34 -3.79 -29.21
C ASP A 91 21.72 -4.15 -28.64
N ARG A 92 22.23 -5.31 -29.04
CA ARG A 92 23.43 -5.95 -28.46
C ARG A 92 24.75 -5.28 -28.84
N HIS A 93 24.79 -4.55 -29.96
CA HIS A 93 26.05 -4.13 -30.59
C HIS A 93 26.51 -2.72 -30.24
N ARG A 94 25.70 -1.89 -29.57
CA ARG A 94 26.03 -0.50 -29.23
C ARG A 94 26.64 -0.37 -27.84
N SER A 95 27.58 0.55 -27.66
CA SER A 95 28.12 0.90 -26.35
C SER A 95 27.03 1.44 -25.41
N PHE A 96 26.09 2.22 -25.97
CA PHE A 96 24.89 2.69 -25.31
C PHE A 96 23.67 2.23 -26.10
N SER A 97 22.77 1.52 -25.46
CA SER A 97 21.55 1.04 -26.10
C SER A 97 20.42 2.06 -25.98
N ARG A 98 19.93 2.56 -27.12
CA ARG A 98 18.74 3.42 -27.16
C ARG A 98 17.48 2.64 -26.78
N VAL A 99 17.41 1.37 -27.18
CA VAL A 99 16.30 0.48 -26.81
C VAL A 99 16.31 0.24 -25.30
N GLY A 100 17.49 -0.04 -24.71
CA GLY A 100 17.62 -0.15 -23.26
C GLY A 100 17.18 1.10 -22.52
N ALA A 101 17.59 2.28 -23.00
CA ALA A 101 17.15 3.55 -22.42
C ALA A 101 15.62 3.75 -22.49
N LEU A 102 15.00 3.37 -23.61
CA LEU A 102 13.55 3.44 -23.78
C LEU A 102 12.83 2.54 -22.75
N PHE A 103 13.29 1.31 -22.56
CA PHE A 103 12.72 0.41 -21.54
C PHE A 103 12.92 0.93 -20.12
N ALA A 104 14.09 1.49 -19.81
CA ALA A 104 14.34 2.11 -18.48
C ALA A 104 13.39 3.28 -18.21
N VAL A 105 13.21 4.17 -19.19
CA VAL A 105 12.26 5.29 -19.08
C VAL A 105 10.83 4.77 -18.99
N GLY A 106 10.45 3.77 -19.76
CA GLY A 106 9.14 3.13 -19.70
C GLY A 106 8.84 2.57 -18.29
N CYS A 107 9.81 1.86 -17.69
CA CYS A 107 9.70 1.38 -16.31
C CYS A 107 9.54 2.53 -15.31
N ALA A 108 10.34 3.61 -15.45
CA ALA A 108 10.23 4.78 -14.59
C ALA A 108 8.85 5.43 -14.68
N VAL A 109 8.37 5.68 -15.89
CA VAL A 109 7.05 6.28 -16.13
C VAL A 109 5.95 5.40 -15.56
N TRP A 110 6.00 4.09 -15.79
CA TRP A 110 4.99 3.16 -15.29
C TRP A 110 4.95 3.10 -13.76
N LEU A 111 6.12 3.03 -13.09
CA LEU A 111 6.21 3.01 -11.64
C LEU A 111 5.73 4.33 -11.02
N VAL A 112 6.16 5.48 -11.58
CA VAL A 112 5.73 6.79 -11.09
C VAL A 112 4.23 6.99 -11.32
N TRP A 113 3.72 6.60 -12.49
CA TRP A 113 2.29 6.66 -12.77
C TRP A 113 1.48 5.78 -11.83
N GLY A 114 1.93 4.53 -11.61
CA GLY A 114 1.28 3.61 -10.67
C GLY A 114 1.22 4.17 -9.25
N ALA A 115 2.33 4.74 -8.78
CA ALA A 115 2.41 5.31 -7.44
C ALA A 115 1.60 6.62 -7.27
N ALA A 116 1.56 7.47 -8.32
CA ALA A 116 0.91 8.79 -8.23
C ALA A 116 -0.60 8.74 -8.52
N TRP A 117 -1.01 7.93 -9.49
CA TRP A 117 -2.41 7.89 -9.98
C TRP A 117 -3.02 6.51 -9.90
N GLY A 118 -2.29 5.46 -10.26
CA GLY A 118 -2.83 4.09 -10.36
C GLY A 118 -3.42 3.59 -9.04
N ARG A 119 -2.72 3.79 -7.92
CA ARG A 119 -3.17 3.38 -6.59
C ARG A 119 -4.39 4.16 -6.09
N GLN A 120 -4.68 5.35 -6.65
CA GLN A 120 -5.80 6.19 -6.23
C GLN A 120 -7.05 5.96 -7.09
N ALA A 121 -6.98 5.09 -8.10
CA ALA A 121 -8.10 4.81 -8.99
C ALA A 121 -9.14 3.94 -8.27
N LEU A 122 -10.16 4.58 -7.71
CA LEU A 122 -11.32 3.86 -7.16
C LEU A 122 -12.07 3.18 -8.31
N ARG A 123 -12.39 1.91 -8.12
CA ARG A 123 -13.24 1.12 -9.02
C ARG A 123 -14.43 0.62 -8.24
N VAL A 124 -15.61 0.79 -8.83
CA VAL A 124 -16.84 0.23 -8.33
C VAL A 124 -17.10 -1.06 -9.10
N ASN A 125 -17.19 -2.18 -8.39
CA ASN A 125 -17.57 -3.46 -8.95
C ASN A 125 -19.03 -3.71 -8.56
N GLU A 126 -19.93 -3.83 -9.52
CA GLU A 126 -21.32 -4.13 -9.28
C GLU A 126 -21.55 -5.64 -9.42
N VAL A 127 -22.18 -6.23 -8.39
CA VAL A 127 -22.56 -7.64 -8.36
C VAL A 127 -24.03 -7.74 -8.03
N GLU A 128 -24.82 -8.29 -8.92
CA GLU A 128 -26.24 -8.55 -8.70
C GLU A 128 -26.43 -9.95 -8.10
N ILE A 129 -27.09 -10.01 -6.95
CA ILE A 129 -27.42 -11.26 -6.28
C ILE A 129 -28.93 -11.49 -6.46
N ARG A 130 -29.29 -12.54 -7.20
CA ARG A 130 -30.69 -12.95 -7.41
C ARG A 130 -30.99 -14.21 -6.62
N THR A 131 -31.95 -14.13 -5.72
CA THR A 131 -32.41 -15.29 -4.95
C THR A 131 -33.86 -15.15 -4.54
N ALA A 132 -34.61 -16.26 -4.64
CA ALA A 132 -35.99 -16.33 -4.20
C ALA A 132 -36.13 -16.44 -2.66
N ALA A 133 -35.02 -16.58 -1.93
CA ALA A 133 -35.02 -16.72 -0.48
C ALA A 133 -35.09 -15.38 0.27
N LEU A 134 -34.89 -14.24 -0.42
CA LEU A 134 -35.02 -12.93 0.17
C LEU A 134 -36.45 -12.41 0.12
N PRO A 135 -36.94 -11.75 1.20
CA PRO A 135 -38.18 -11.02 1.17
C PRO A 135 -38.23 -9.95 0.06
N ALA A 136 -39.43 -9.71 -0.51
CA ALA A 136 -39.60 -8.70 -1.55
C ALA A 136 -39.17 -7.28 -1.12
N ALA A 137 -39.14 -6.98 0.17
CA ALA A 137 -38.65 -5.70 0.71
C ALA A 137 -37.15 -5.45 0.43
N PHE A 138 -36.41 -6.48 0.04
CA PHE A 138 -34.99 -6.36 -0.35
C PHE A 138 -34.79 -6.29 -1.87
N ASP A 139 -35.88 -6.22 -2.66
CA ASP A 139 -35.75 -6.01 -4.11
C ASP A 139 -35.15 -4.62 -4.37
N GLY A 140 -34.05 -4.59 -5.13
CA GLY A 140 -33.30 -3.38 -5.40
C GLY A 140 -32.46 -2.86 -4.22
N PHE A 141 -32.39 -3.60 -3.08
CA PHE A 141 -31.60 -3.22 -1.92
C PHE A 141 -30.11 -3.17 -2.25
N ARG A 142 -29.48 -2.02 -2.00
CA ARG A 142 -28.10 -1.76 -2.39
C ARG A 142 -27.16 -1.76 -1.18
N ILE A 143 -26.19 -2.66 -1.19
CA ILE A 143 -25.12 -2.72 -0.20
C ILE A 143 -23.84 -2.25 -0.86
N VAL A 144 -23.16 -1.26 -0.26
CA VAL A 144 -21.80 -0.90 -0.63
C VAL A 144 -20.85 -1.44 0.43
N GLN A 145 -19.93 -2.32 0.00
CA GLN A 145 -18.89 -2.88 0.86
C GLN A 145 -17.53 -2.31 0.47
N PHE A 146 -16.72 -1.99 1.48
CA PHE A 146 -15.31 -1.60 1.32
C PHE A 146 -14.47 -2.09 2.51
N SER A 147 -13.13 -2.16 2.33
CA SER A 147 -12.18 -2.61 3.34
C SER A 147 -10.78 -2.04 3.09
N ASP A 148 -9.82 -2.40 3.95
CA ASP A 148 -8.38 -2.24 3.72
C ASP A 148 -7.96 -0.79 3.45
N LEU A 149 -8.46 0.15 4.24
CA LEU A 149 -8.12 1.56 4.06
C LEU A 149 -6.70 1.88 4.49
N HIS A 150 -6.16 1.18 5.51
CA HIS A 150 -4.79 1.34 5.99
C HIS A 150 -4.35 2.81 6.04
N ILE A 151 -5.13 3.64 6.72
CA ILE A 151 -5.04 5.12 6.69
C ILE A 151 -3.63 5.63 6.95
N GLY A 152 -2.86 4.96 7.83
CA GLY A 152 -1.48 5.30 8.11
C GLY A 152 -0.51 5.16 6.93
N THR A 153 -0.92 4.51 5.84
CA THR A 153 -0.11 4.39 4.61
C THR A 153 -0.37 5.52 3.62
N LEU A 154 -1.42 6.29 3.82
CA LEU A 154 -1.84 7.32 2.89
C LEU A 154 -1.00 8.58 3.06
N VAL A 155 -0.57 9.18 1.96
CA VAL A 155 0.19 10.45 1.96
C VAL A 155 -0.72 11.64 2.21
N ARG A 156 -1.97 11.56 1.75
CA ARG A 156 -2.99 12.61 1.90
C ARG A 156 -4.32 11.96 2.30
N PRO A 157 -4.41 11.45 3.54
CA PRO A 157 -5.55 10.66 3.98
C PRO A 157 -6.88 11.40 3.84
N GLU A 158 -6.92 12.69 4.16
CA GLU A 158 -8.15 13.48 4.07
C GLU A 158 -8.67 13.57 2.63
N ARG A 159 -7.79 13.79 1.66
CA ARG A 159 -8.17 13.87 0.24
C ARG A 159 -8.68 12.53 -0.27
N GLU A 160 -7.99 11.46 0.09
CA GLU A 160 -8.34 10.11 -0.36
C GLU A 160 -9.67 9.65 0.28
N MET A 161 -9.88 9.95 1.58
CA MET A 161 -11.13 9.65 2.28
C MET A 161 -12.30 10.50 1.79
N ASN A 162 -12.11 11.78 1.50
CA ASN A 162 -13.16 12.61 0.88
C ASN A 162 -13.64 11.99 -0.43
N ARG A 163 -12.72 11.61 -1.31
CA ARG A 163 -13.06 10.98 -2.58
C ARG A 163 -13.80 9.66 -2.41
N LEU A 164 -13.36 8.81 -1.47
CA LEU A 164 -14.02 7.55 -1.14
C LEU A 164 -15.46 7.78 -0.66
N VAL A 165 -15.64 8.65 0.33
CA VAL A 165 -16.94 8.97 0.92
C VAL A 165 -17.89 9.56 -0.13
N ASP A 166 -17.41 10.50 -0.94
CA ASP A 166 -18.21 11.10 -2.00
C ASP A 166 -18.62 10.06 -3.06
N THR A 167 -17.72 9.13 -3.41
CA THR A 167 -18.00 8.03 -4.34
C THR A 167 -19.07 7.10 -3.75
N ILE A 168 -18.92 6.66 -2.49
CA ILE A 168 -19.89 5.76 -1.84
C ILE A 168 -21.26 6.43 -1.73
N ASN A 169 -21.31 7.69 -1.30
CA ASN A 169 -22.57 8.42 -1.16
C ASN A 169 -23.29 8.63 -2.52
N ALA A 170 -22.51 8.82 -3.61
CA ALA A 170 -23.07 8.93 -4.97
C ALA A 170 -23.75 7.64 -5.44
N LEU A 171 -23.35 6.48 -4.93
CA LEU A 171 -23.98 5.18 -5.21
C LEU A 171 -25.35 5.02 -4.53
N ARG A 172 -25.70 5.90 -3.57
CA ARG A 172 -26.94 5.87 -2.78
C ARG A 172 -27.22 4.49 -2.17
N PRO A 173 -26.28 3.96 -1.34
CA PRO A 173 -26.47 2.66 -0.72
C PRO A 173 -27.62 2.70 0.30
N ASP A 174 -28.32 1.58 0.47
CA ASP A 174 -29.23 1.37 1.59
C ASP A 174 -28.47 1.01 2.86
N LEU A 175 -27.36 0.29 2.70
CA LEU A 175 -26.44 -0.12 3.75
C LEU A 175 -25.01 0.04 3.31
N VAL A 176 -24.14 0.53 4.20
CA VAL A 176 -22.68 0.51 4.00
C VAL A 176 -22.07 -0.51 4.95
N VAL A 177 -21.18 -1.37 4.44
CA VAL A 177 -20.46 -2.38 5.21
C VAL A 177 -18.96 -2.14 5.09
N PHE A 178 -18.30 -1.96 6.22
CA PHE A 178 -16.85 -1.90 6.32
C PHE A 178 -16.32 -3.18 6.96
N SER A 179 -15.46 -3.92 6.25
CA SER A 179 -15.01 -5.24 6.66
C SER A 179 -13.60 -5.27 7.26
N GLY A 180 -13.12 -4.14 7.81
CA GLY A 180 -11.90 -4.08 8.61
C GLY A 180 -10.68 -3.51 7.91
N ASP A 181 -9.59 -3.44 8.68
CA ASP A 181 -8.31 -2.85 8.30
C ASP A 181 -8.40 -1.33 8.01
N LEU A 182 -9.00 -0.63 8.97
CA LEU A 182 -9.14 0.82 8.94
C LEU A 182 -7.80 1.52 9.17
N VAL A 183 -7.05 1.07 10.19
CA VAL A 183 -5.71 1.57 10.48
C VAL A 183 -4.63 0.67 9.87
N ASN A 184 -3.43 1.21 9.71
CA ASN A 184 -2.29 0.40 9.28
C ASN A 184 -1.55 -0.24 10.48
N VAL A 185 -1.39 0.52 11.58
CA VAL A 185 -0.68 0.03 12.78
C VAL A 185 -1.46 0.36 14.05
N ARG A 186 -2.00 1.59 14.16
CA ARG A 186 -2.50 2.09 15.44
C ARG A 186 -3.65 3.08 15.32
N SER A 187 -4.42 3.19 16.40
CA SER A 187 -5.58 4.07 16.51
C SER A 187 -5.30 5.54 16.24
N THR A 188 -4.07 6.04 16.53
CA THR A 188 -3.71 7.45 16.35
C THR A 188 -3.70 7.89 14.88
N GLU A 189 -3.75 6.96 13.93
CA GLU A 189 -3.90 7.25 12.50
C GLU A 189 -5.28 7.83 12.17
N LEU A 190 -6.29 7.56 13.02
CA LEU A 190 -7.64 8.10 12.91
C LEU A 190 -7.69 9.51 13.52
N THR A 191 -7.18 10.49 12.78
CA THR A 191 -7.25 11.90 13.18
C THR A 191 -8.69 12.41 13.24
N SER A 192 -8.93 13.55 13.92
CA SER A 192 -10.26 14.20 13.97
C SER A 192 -10.81 14.47 12.56
N ASP A 193 -9.95 14.91 11.64
CA ASP A 193 -10.34 15.29 10.28
C ASP A 193 -10.73 14.07 9.46
N VAL A 194 -9.94 13.00 9.55
CA VAL A 194 -10.26 11.71 8.89
C VAL A 194 -11.59 11.15 9.43
N LEU A 195 -11.79 11.18 10.75
CA LEU A 195 -13.04 10.72 11.36
C LEU A 195 -14.24 11.58 10.93
N ALA A 196 -14.08 12.91 10.89
CA ALA A 196 -15.14 13.79 10.41
C ALA A 196 -15.54 13.50 8.96
N ILE A 197 -14.57 13.17 8.10
CA ILE A 197 -14.82 12.79 6.71
C ILE A 197 -15.56 11.45 6.64
N LEU A 198 -15.07 10.42 7.32
CA LEU A 198 -15.68 9.09 7.34
C LEU A 198 -17.10 9.10 7.94
N GLY A 199 -17.35 9.98 8.92
CA GLY A 199 -18.68 10.20 9.50
C GLY A 199 -19.72 10.82 8.54
N ARG A 200 -19.28 11.25 7.34
CA ARG A 200 -20.19 11.74 6.27
C ARG A 200 -20.81 10.63 5.42
N LEU A 201 -20.43 9.36 5.63
CA LEU A 201 -21.08 8.23 4.97
C LEU A 201 -22.57 8.20 5.30
N ARG A 202 -23.41 8.00 4.28
CA ARG A 202 -24.87 8.05 4.38
C ARG A 202 -25.49 6.78 3.80
N ALA A 203 -26.28 6.11 4.61
CA ALA A 203 -27.14 5.01 4.21
C ALA A 203 -28.33 4.94 5.15
N PRO A 204 -29.56 4.65 4.71
CA PRO A 204 -30.76 4.52 5.56
C PRO A 204 -30.56 3.53 6.72
N TYR A 205 -29.91 2.39 6.44
CA TYR A 205 -29.57 1.38 7.46
C TYR A 205 -28.21 1.62 8.15
N GLY A 206 -27.56 2.77 7.85
CA GLY A 206 -26.31 3.19 8.47
C GLY A 206 -25.07 2.49 7.93
N VAL A 207 -24.00 2.58 8.72
CA VAL A 207 -22.71 1.95 8.43
C VAL A 207 -22.46 0.85 9.46
N ILE A 208 -22.24 -0.36 8.98
CA ILE A 208 -21.85 -1.51 9.81
C ILE A 208 -20.35 -1.75 9.62
N SER A 209 -19.64 -2.02 10.71
CA SER A 209 -18.19 -2.19 10.67
C SER A 209 -17.76 -3.38 11.51
N THR A 210 -16.71 -4.07 11.06
CA THR A 210 -15.97 -5.09 11.79
C THR A 210 -14.50 -4.68 11.93
N LEU A 211 -13.73 -5.40 12.75
CA LEU A 211 -12.29 -5.21 12.86
C LEU A 211 -11.55 -6.16 11.92
N GLY A 212 -10.48 -5.65 11.30
CA GLY A 212 -9.48 -6.45 10.63
C GLY A 212 -8.27 -6.74 11.50
N ASN A 213 -7.30 -7.48 10.96
CA ASN A 213 -6.10 -7.85 11.71
C ASN A 213 -5.17 -6.65 12.00
N HIS A 214 -5.22 -5.59 11.22
CA HIS A 214 -4.49 -4.35 11.49
C HIS A 214 -5.13 -3.54 12.62
N ASP A 215 -6.45 -3.58 12.75
CA ASP A 215 -7.19 -2.81 13.74
C ASP A 215 -6.95 -3.29 15.17
N VAL A 216 -6.67 -4.59 15.36
CA VAL A 216 -6.44 -5.19 16.69
C VAL A 216 -5.03 -5.02 17.23
N GLY A 217 -4.22 -4.17 16.61
CA GLY A 217 -2.91 -3.76 17.13
C GLY A 217 -1.82 -4.84 17.09
N LEU A 218 -1.94 -5.87 16.22
CA LEU A 218 -0.94 -6.92 16.08
C LEU A 218 0.43 -6.42 15.63
N TYR A 219 0.45 -5.29 14.93
CA TYR A 219 1.65 -4.71 14.34
C TYR A 219 2.31 -3.62 15.19
N ILE A 220 1.75 -3.28 16.35
CA ILE A 220 2.36 -2.32 17.29
C ILE A 220 3.61 -2.96 17.92
N LYS A 221 4.75 -2.28 17.83
CA LYS A 221 6.01 -2.74 18.43
C LYS A 221 6.09 -2.34 19.91
N ASP A 222 5.88 -1.06 20.21
CA ASP A 222 5.89 -0.56 21.59
C ASP A 222 4.51 -0.78 22.24
N THR A 223 4.33 -1.99 22.77
CA THR A 223 3.09 -2.36 23.49
C THR A 223 3.06 -1.85 24.92
N VAL A 224 4.14 -1.25 25.42
CA VAL A 224 4.17 -0.58 26.73
C VAL A 224 3.54 0.80 26.62
N ALA A 225 3.94 1.60 25.63
CA ALA A 225 3.37 2.92 25.39
C ALA A 225 1.93 2.85 24.87
N LEU A 226 1.61 1.86 24.04
CA LEU A 226 0.25 1.61 23.53
C LEU A 226 -0.08 0.11 23.58
N PRO A 227 -0.68 -0.37 24.69
CA PRO A 227 -1.14 -1.75 24.80
C PRO A 227 -2.14 -2.10 23.70
N ARG A 228 -2.06 -3.31 23.16
CA ARG A 228 -2.95 -3.76 22.08
C ARG A 228 -4.43 -3.65 22.42
N ALA A 229 -4.79 -4.01 23.66
CA ALA A 229 -6.17 -3.90 24.13
C ALA A 229 -6.67 -2.43 24.15
N GLU A 230 -5.80 -1.49 24.53
CA GLU A 230 -6.09 -0.08 24.51
C GLU A 230 -6.24 0.45 23.08
N ASN A 231 -5.32 0.09 22.18
CA ASN A 231 -5.43 0.42 20.76
C ASN A 231 -6.76 -0.07 20.17
N ASN A 232 -7.11 -1.33 20.41
CA ASN A 232 -8.33 -1.95 19.94
C ASN A 232 -9.57 -1.20 20.47
N ARG A 233 -9.62 -0.89 21.76
CA ARG A 233 -10.68 -0.10 22.35
C ARG A 233 -10.79 1.27 21.68
N GLN A 234 -9.67 1.96 21.47
CA GLN A 234 -9.67 3.28 20.83
C GLN A 234 -10.14 3.22 19.37
N VAL A 235 -9.78 2.20 18.60
CA VAL A 235 -10.25 2.01 17.22
C VAL A 235 -11.78 1.82 17.20
N ILE A 236 -12.31 0.99 18.10
CA ILE A 236 -13.74 0.75 18.25
C ILE A 236 -14.47 2.04 18.63
N ASP A 237 -14.00 2.75 19.67
CA ASP A 237 -14.65 3.94 20.20
C ASP A 237 -14.67 5.09 19.16
N ARG A 238 -13.59 5.23 18.37
CA ARG A 238 -13.53 6.23 17.30
C ARG A 238 -14.52 5.93 16.18
N GLN A 239 -14.70 4.67 15.79
CA GLN A 239 -15.71 4.28 14.82
C GLN A 239 -17.13 4.49 15.35
N ARG A 240 -17.39 4.12 16.61
CA ARG A 240 -18.69 4.39 17.27
C ARG A 240 -19.01 5.89 17.36
N LYS A 241 -17.99 6.70 17.65
CA LYS A 241 -18.14 8.17 17.76
C LYS A 241 -18.62 8.83 16.46
N ILE A 242 -18.27 8.28 15.31
CA ILE A 242 -18.75 8.75 14.01
C ILE A 242 -20.03 8.07 13.53
N GLY A 243 -20.70 7.32 14.41
CA GLY A 243 -21.99 6.70 14.14
C GLY A 243 -21.92 5.33 13.47
N TRP A 244 -20.75 4.71 13.37
CA TRP A 244 -20.63 3.36 12.81
C TRP A 244 -21.04 2.31 13.84
N ARG A 245 -21.84 1.34 13.40
CA ARG A 245 -22.27 0.22 14.22
C ARG A 245 -21.28 -0.93 14.14
N MET A 246 -20.53 -1.13 15.23
CA MET A 246 -19.55 -2.19 15.31
C MET A 246 -20.22 -3.56 15.53
N LEU A 247 -19.93 -4.54 14.69
CA LEU A 247 -20.28 -5.94 14.89
C LEU A 247 -19.04 -6.67 15.45
N LEU A 248 -19.10 -6.94 16.74
CA LEU A 248 -18.08 -7.66 17.50
C LEU A 248 -18.75 -8.95 18.01
N ASP A 249 -18.44 -10.08 17.41
CA ASP A 249 -19.00 -11.40 17.77
C ASP A 249 -20.54 -11.38 17.94
N SER A 250 -21.22 -10.68 17.04
CA SER A 250 -22.65 -10.41 17.13
C SER A 250 -23.35 -10.53 15.78
N ILE A 251 -24.67 -10.77 15.82
CA ILE A 251 -25.53 -10.84 14.65
C ILE A 251 -26.47 -9.62 14.64
N LEU A 252 -26.65 -9.04 13.47
CA LEU A 252 -27.59 -7.96 13.24
C LEU A 252 -28.66 -8.43 12.24
N TYR A 253 -29.91 -8.26 12.61
CA TYR A 253 -31.06 -8.47 11.72
C TYR A 253 -31.51 -7.13 11.15
N LEU A 254 -31.59 -7.04 9.82
CA LEU A 254 -32.25 -5.94 9.11
C LEU A 254 -33.74 -6.28 8.97
N ARG A 255 -34.59 -5.35 9.30
CA ARG A 255 -36.04 -5.50 9.21
C ARG A 255 -36.65 -4.34 8.44
#